data_59ce9b98daca044aa33d3df501eff9b8
#
_entry.id   59ce9b98daca044aa33d3df501eff9b8
#
_cell.length_a   1.000
_cell.length_b   1.000
_cell.length_c   1.000
_cell.angle_alpha   90.00
_cell.angle_beta   90.00
_cell.angle_gamma   90.00
#
_symmetry.space_group_name_H-M   'P 1'
#
loop_
_entity.id
_entity.type
_entity.pdbx_description
1 polymer ?
#
loop_
_entity_poly.entity_id
_entity_poly.type
_entity_poly.pdbx_seq_one_letter_code
_entity_poly.pdbx_strand_id
1 'polypeptide(L)'
;MKPFQIPSGSMIPTLEIDQRVLVNRLGYHFGDPSAGDIVVFNPPLGADGPGPTCGAPKQPGEACPEPVDSKSDTNFIKRIVAEPGDTLSIRNGHPVVNGVEAEEDFINPCRGPGGGCNLPAEITIPPDHYFMMGDNRGRSDDSRFWGPVPKEWIIGKAFATYWPPDRVNIF
;
A
#
# COMPACT_ATOMS: atom_id res chain seq x y z
N MET A 1 2.33 11.90 17.93
CA MET A 1 3.30 11.44 16.91
C MET A 1 4.04 10.23 17.42
N LYS A 2 4.29 9.24 16.58
CA LYS A 2 5.04 8.03 16.94
C LYS A 2 6.12 7.75 15.90
N PRO A 3 7.37 7.45 16.29
CA PRO A 3 8.41 7.04 15.36
C PRO A 3 8.23 5.57 14.96
N PHE A 4 8.51 5.27 13.69
CA PHE A 4 8.60 3.93 13.14
C PHE A 4 9.89 3.78 12.35
N GLN A 5 10.52 2.61 12.43
CA GLN A 5 11.68 2.24 11.62
C GLN A 5 11.21 1.43 10.41
N ILE A 6 11.82 1.67 9.27
CA ILE A 6 11.51 0.97 8.00
C ILE A 6 12.27 -0.36 7.96
N PRO A 7 11.58 -1.51 8.00
CA PRO A 7 12.25 -2.80 8.10
C PRO A 7 12.58 -3.43 6.75
N SER A 8 12.03 -2.92 5.64
CA SER A 8 12.14 -3.56 4.32
C SER A 8 12.25 -2.56 3.18
N GLY A 9 12.71 -3.03 2.03
CA GLY A 9 12.88 -2.21 0.82
C GLY A 9 11.63 -2.03 -0.04
N SER A 10 10.44 -2.37 0.46
CA SER A 10 9.20 -2.31 -0.34
C SER A 10 8.77 -0.91 -0.76
N MET A 11 9.30 0.13 -0.11
CA MET A 11 9.01 1.54 -0.39
C MET A 11 10.17 2.27 -1.08
N ILE A 12 11.23 1.57 -1.48
CA ILE A 12 12.33 2.15 -2.28
C ILE A 12 11.78 2.60 -3.64
N PRO A 13 12.12 3.80 -4.13
CA PRO A 13 13.17 4.72 -3.63
C PRO A 13 12.69 5.75 -2.61
N THR A 14 11.40 5.84 -2.32
CA THR A 14 10.83 6.87 -1.43
C THR A 14 11.32 6.73 0.02
N LEU A 15 11.32 5.49 0.53
CA LEU A 15 11.83 5.15 1.86
C LEU A 15 12.81 3.99 1.75
N GLU A 16 13.96 4.14 2.39
CA GLU A 16 14.96 3.08 2.44
C GLU A 16 14.94 2.33 3.78
N ILE A 17 15.57 1.16 3.78
CA ILE A 17 15.72 0.33 4.99
C ILE A 17 16.43 1.16 6.06
N ASP A 18 16.03 0.95 7.32
CA ASP A 18 16.53 1.62 8.53
C ASP A 18 16.21 3.11 8.66
N GLN A 19 15.58 3.73 7.67
CA GLN A 19 15.04 5.08 7.87
C GLN A 19 13.99 5.10 8.99
N ARG A 20 13.89 6.26 9.65
CA ARG A 20 12.88 6.48 10.68
C ARG A 20 11.90 7.55 10.22
N VAL A 21 10.63 7.23 10.33
CA VAL A 21 9.52 8.10 9.93
C VAL A 21 8.72 8.56 11.14
N LEU A 22 8.18 9.76 11.06
CA LEU A 22 7.19 10.27 12.01
C LEU A 22 5.79 10.03 11.46
N VAL A 23 4.93 9.47 12.32
CA VAL A 23 3.56 9.12 11.97
C VAL A 23 2.57 9.92 12.80
N ASN A 24 1.66 10.61 12.13
CA ASN A 24 0.53 11.28 12.73
C ASN A 24 -0.62 10.28 12.91
N ARG A 25 -0.94 9.95 14.15
CA ARG A 25 -2.01 9.00 14.49
C ARG A 25 -3.38 9.64 14.65
N LEU A 26 -3.44 10.95 14.78
CA LEU A 26 -4.68 11.68 15.06
C LEU A 26 -5.38 12.17 13.79
N GLY A 27 -4.66 12.31 12.69
CA GLY A 27 -5.20 12.90 11.45
C GLY A 27 -6.45 12.20 10.94
N TYR A 28 -6.47 10.87 10.98
CA TYR A 28 -7.59 10.09 10.48
C TYR A 28 -8.77 9.90 11.47
N HIS A 29 -8.68 10.47 12.66
CA HIS A 29 -9.85 10.64 13.52
C HIS A 29 -10.74 11.80 13.07
N PHE A 30 -10.19 12.74 12.29
CA PHE A 30 -10.87 13.97 11.85
C PHE A 30 -11.00 14.09 10.33
N GLY A 31 -10.47 13.12 9.58
CA GLY A 31 -10.50 13.10 8.12
C GLY A 31 -10.31 11.70 7.58
N ASP A 32 -10.47 11.56 6.28
CA ASP A 32 -10.27 10.30 5.57
C ASP A 32 -8.86 10.21 4.98
N PRO A 33 -8.26 9.02 4.93
CA PRO A 33 -7.09 8.78 4.11
C PRO A 33 -7.36 9.05 2.64
N SER A 34 -6.33 9.47 1.91
CA SER A 34 -6.46 9.79 0.49
C SER A 34 -5.37 9.12 -0.34
N ALA A 35 -5.64 8.93 -1.62
CA ALA A 35 -4.64 8.45 -2.57
C ALA A 35 -3.40 9.36 -2.56
N GLY A 36 -2.22 8.74 -2.55
CA GLY A 36 -0.93 9.41 -2.38
C GLY A 36 -0.40 9.40 -0.93
N ASP A 37 -1.25 9.23 0.07
CA ASP A 37 -0.80 9.15 1.46
C ASP A 37 0.07 7.92 1.70
N ILE A 38 1.21 8.12 2.37
CA ILE A 38 2.00 7.02 2.92
C ILE A 38 1.50 6.73 4.32
N VAL A 39 1.08 5.49 4.57
CA VAL A 39 0.42 5.12 5.81
C VAL A 39 1.09 3.93 6.49
N VAL A 40 1.07 3.94 7.82
CA VAL A 40 1.39 2.77 8.66
C VAL A 40 0.07 2.12 9.08
N PHE A 41 0.00 0.81 8.93
CA PHE A 41 -1.21 0.03 9.19
C PHE A 41 -0.88 -1.40 9.63
N ASN A 42 -1.87 -2.10 10.16
CA ASN A 42 -1.81 -3.53 10.38
C ASN A 42 -2.30 -4.24 9.12
N PRO A 43 -1.49 -5.08 8.46
CA PRO A 43 -1.91 -5.78 7.25
C PRO A 43 -2.88 -6.92 7.57
N PRO A 44 -3.58 -7.48 6.57
CA PRO A 44 -4.35 -8.70 6.74
C PRO A 44 -3.51 -9.83 7.32
N LEU A 45 -4.13 -10.70 8.12
CA LEU A 45 -3.47 -11.86 8.71
C LEU A 45 -2.89 -12.75 7.60
N GLY A 46 -1.62 -13.15 7.76
CA GLY A 46 -0.90 -13.93 6.76
C GLY A 46 -0.13 -13.11 5.72
N ALA A 47 -0.32 -11.79 5.67
CA ALA A 47 0.42 -10.91 4.76
C ALA A 47 1.94 -10.88 5.03
N ASP A 48 2.34 -11.18 6.26
CA ASP A 48 3.72 -11.31 6.74
C ASP A 48 4.24 -12.75 6.75
N GLY A 49 3.44 -13.69 6.26
CA GLY A 49 3.74 -15.12 6.22
C GLY A 49 4.33 -15.59 4.87
N PRO A 50 4.52 -16.92 4.72
CA PRO A 50 5.16 -17.51 3.55
C PRO A 50 4.33 -17.47 2.26
N GLY A 51 3.14 -16.89 2.28
CA GLY A 51 2.29 -16.69 1.10
C GLY A 51 1.16 -15.72 1.39
N PRO A 52 0.96 -14.72 0.52
CA PRO A 52 -0.14 -13.77 0.67
C PRO A 52 -1.47 -14.51 0.53
N THR A 53 -2.40 -14.22 1.44
CA THR A 53 -3.74 -14.82 1.47
C THR A 53 -4.77 -13.78 1.06
N CYS A 54 -5.47 -14.03 -0.04
CA CYS A 54 -6.62 -13.24 -0.45
C CYS A 54 -7.88 -13.74 0.27
N GLY A 55 -8.70 -12.81 0.75
CA GLY A 55 -9.95 -13.14 1.48
C GLY A 55 -11.11 -13.58 0.57
N ALA A 56 -10.96 -13.43 -0.74
CA ALA A 56 -11.95 -13.81 -1.74
C ALA A 56 -11.29 -14.56 -2.91
N PRO A 57 -12.09 -15.35 -3.68
CA PRO A 57 -11.59 -15.95 -4.92
C PRO A 57 -11.13 -14.86 -5.92
N LYS A 58 -9.93 -15.02 -6.47
CA LYS A 58 -9.39 -14.14 -7.50
C LYS A 58 -9.68 -14.68 -8.90
N GLN A 59 -10.11 -13.80 -9.79
CA GLN A 59 -10.13 -14.10 -11.21
C GLN A 59 -8.71 -13.94 -11.82
N PRO A 60 -8.41 -14.63 -12.92
CA PRO A 60 -7.15 -14.40 -13.62
C PRO A 60 -6.98 -12.93 -14.03
N GLY A 61 -5.81 -12.36 -13.72
CA GLY A 61 -5.49 -10.98 -14.12
C GLY A 61 -6.11 -9.88 -13.25
N GLU A 62 -6.67 -10.20 -12.10
CA GLU A 62 -7.14 -9.20 -11.13
C GLU A 62 -6.28 -9.17 -9.86
N ALA A 63 -6.28 -8.02 -9.18
CA ALA A 63 -5.77 -7.90 -7.83
C ALA A 63 -6.71 -8.61 -6.85
N CYS A 64 -6.23 -8.88 -5.63
CA CYS A 64 -7.12 -9.42 -4.59
C CYS A 64 -8.23 -8.42 -4.26
N PRO A 65 -9.52 -8.78 -4.42
CA PRO A 65 -10.61 -7.83 -4.25
C PRO A 65 -11.00 -7.59 -2.79
N GLU A 66 -10.73 -8.54 -1.90
CA GLU A 66 -11.12 -8.46 -0.49
C GLU A 66 -10.04 -9.07 0.42
N PRO A 67 -9.74 -8.45 1.57
CA PRO A 67 -8.82 -9.01 2.54
C PRO A 67 -9.48 -10.17 3.31
N VAL A 68 -8.67 -10.94 4.04
CA VAL A 68 -9.20 -11.80 5.11
C VAL A 68 -9.77 -10.96 6.24
N ASP A 69 -10.67 -11.53 7.04
CA ASP A 69 -11.43 -10.79 8.08
C ASP A 69 -10.60 -10.35 9.29
N SER A 70 -9.38 -10.84 9.41
CA SER A 70 -8.52 -10.57 10.56
C SER A 70 -7.24 -9.87 10.14
N LYS A 71 -6.72 -8.99 11.02
CA LYS A 71 -5.46 -8.29 10.83
C LYS A 71 -4.32 -8.96 11.59
N SER A 72 -3.10 -8.77 11.08
CA SER A 72 -1.86 -9.09 11.80
C SER A 72 -1.55 -8.02 12.85
N ASP A 73 -0.76 -8.39 13.88
CA ASP A 73 -0.23 -7.44 14.87
C ASP A 73 1.04 -6.72 14.38
N THR A 74 1.56 -7.07 13.22
CA THR A 74 2.72 -6.40 12.61
C THR A 74 2.31 -5.04 12.01
N ASN A 75 3.31 -4.19 11.78
CA ASN A 75 3.11 -2.89 11.15
C ASN A 75 3.75 -2.88 9.76
N PHE A 76 2.96 -2.56 8.76
CA PHE A 76 3.41 -2.31 7.40
C PHE A 76 3.34 -0.82 7.09
N ILE A 77 4.16 -0.39 6.13
CA ILE A 77 4.11 0.95 5.56
C ILE A 77 3.97 0.83 4.04
N LYS A 78 2.97 1.48 3.48
CA LYS A 78 2.68 1.49 2.04
C LYS A 78 2.05 2.82 1.64
N ARG A 79 1.89 3.01 0.33
CA ARG A 79 1.16 4.14 -0.24
C ARG A 79 -0.26 3.74 -0.60
N ILE A 80 -1.23 4.60 -0.27
CA ILE A 80 -2.60 4.47 -0.77
C ILE A 80 -2.60 4.84 -2.26
N VAL A 81 -3.14 3.98 -3.09
CA VAL A 81 -3.25 4.21 -4.55
C VAL A 81 -4.69 4.25 -5.04
N ALA A 82 -5.63 3.72 -4.28
CA ALA A 82 -7.06 3.81 -4.58
C ALA A 82 -7.89 3.88 -3.30
N GLU A 83 -9.03 4.55 -3.40
CA GLU A 83 -9.95 4.89 -2.32
C GLU A 83 -11.24 4.07 -2.40
N PRO A 84 -12.09 4.06 -1.35
CA PRO A 84 -13.37 3.36 -1.38
C PRO A 84 -14.21 3.75 -2.60
N GLY A 85 -14.73 2.75 -3.33
CA GLY A 85 -15.57 2.93 -4.50
C GLY A 85 -14.82 3.12 -5.83
N ASP A 86 -13.49 3.29 -5.80
CA ASP A 86 -12.70 3.35 -7.02
C ASP A 86 -12.69 2.00 -7.74
N THR A 87 -12.61 2.01 -9.08
CA THR A 87 -12.20 0.84 -9.85
C THR A 87 -10.69 0.86 -10.04
N LEU A 88 -10.06 -0.31 -10.01
CA LEU A 88 -8.61 -0.45 -10.07
C LEU A 88 -8.21 -1.61 -10.97
N SER A 89 -7.26 -1.34 -11.86
CA SER A 89 -6.43 -2.33 -12.55
C SER A 89 -4.95 -1.91 -12.46
N ILE A 90 -4.03 -2.78 -12.87
CA ILE A 90 -2.58 -2.50 -12.79
C ILE A 90 -1.94 -2.70 -14.16
N ARG A 91 -1.12 -1.73 -14.58
CA ARG A 91 -0.33 -1.76 -15.81
C ARG A 91 1.12 -1.39 -15.54
N ASN A 92 2.05 -2.32 -15.81
CA ASN A 92 3.49 -2.12 -15.55
C ASN A 92 3.81 -1.62 -14.13
N GLY A 93 3.05 -2.07 -13.14
CA GLY A 93 3.17 -1.64 -11.75
C GLY A 93 2.48 -0.31 -11.42
N HIS A 94 1.91 0.39 -12.41
CA HIS A 94 1.13 1.60 -12.18
C HIS A 94 -0.35 1.28 -11.94
N PRO A 95 -0.99 1.87 -10.93
CA PRO A 95 -2.43 1.74 -10.77
C PRO A 95 -3.16 2.51 -11.89
N VAL A 96 -4.20 1.88 -12.42
CA VAL A 96 -5.18 2.51 -13.31
C VAL A 96 -6.46 2.65 -12.51
N VAL A 97 -6.75 3.87 -12.06
CA VAL A 97 -7.86 4.18 -11.16
C VAL A 97 -8.96 4.87 -11.95
N ASN A 98 -10.17 4.32 -11.93
CA ASN A 98 -11.31 4.84 -12.69
C ASN A 98 -10.96 5.06 -14.18
N GLY A 99 -10.19 4.15 -14.76
CA GLY A 99 -9.75 4.17 -16.15
C GLY A 99 -8.57 5.09 -16.45
N VAL A 100 -8.00 5.78 -15.46
CA VAL A 100 -6.87 6.69 -15.62
C VAL A 100 -5.61 6.10 -14.99
N GLU A 101 -4.57 5.91 -15.78
CA GLU A 101 -3.26 5.47 -15.28
C GLU A 101 -2.60 6.59 -14.47
N ALA A 102 -2.15 6.26 -13.25
CA ALA A 102 -1.48 7.22 -12.39
C ALA A 102 -0.10 7.61 -12.93
N GLU A 103 0.18 8.90 -12.94
CA GLU A 103 1.51 9.44 -13.22
C GLU A 103 2.37 9.37 -11.95
N GLU A 104 3.31 8.44 -11.91
CA GLU A 104 4.13 8.16 -10.73
C GLU A 104 5.61 8.07 -11.13
N ASP A 105 6.30 9.20 -11.13
CA ASP A 105 7.74 9.30 -11.43
C ASP A 105 8.64 8.91 -10.23
N PHE A 106 8.05 8.79 -9.06
CA PHE A 106 8.73 8.49 -7.79
C PHE A 106 8.86 6.99 -7.48
N ILE A 107 8.22 6.10 -8.24
CA ILE A 107 8.25 4.66 -8.00
C ILE A 107 9.44 3.96 -8.65
N ASN A 108 9.77 2.77 -8.14
CA ASN A 108 10.55 1.79 -8.89
C ASN A 108 9.55 0.86 -9.61
N PRO A 109 9.34 1.02 -10.92
CA PRO A 109 8.31 0.30 -11.67
C PRO A 109 8.68 -1.17 -11.82
N CYS A 110 7.68 -2.01 -12.11
CA CYS A 110 7.90 -3.39 -12.49
C CYS A 110 7.38 -3.65 -13.90
N ARG A 111 8.01 -4.60 -14.56
CA ARG A 111 7.68 -5.02 -15.94
C ARG A 111 7.67 -6.54 -16.04
N GLY A 112 6.93 -7.05 -16.99
CA GLY A 112 6.86 -8.48 -17.26
C GLY A 112 5.59 -9.15 -16.74
N PRO A 113 5.43 -10.45 -16.97
CA PRO A 113 4.18 -11.16 -16.75
C PRO A 113 3.94 -11.59 -15.29
N GLY A 114 4.91 -11.41 -14.41
CA GLY A 114 4.84 -11.91 -13.02
C GLY A 114 4.74 -10.81 -11.95
N GLY A 115 4.55 -11.22 -10.69
CA GLY A 115 4.69 -10.36 -9.52
C GLY A 115 3.66 -9.25 -9.37
N GLY A 116 2.48 -9.37 -9.96
CA GLY A 116 1.43 -8.34 -9.87
C GLY A 116 1.74 -7.08 -10.67
N CYS A 117 2.67 -7.12 -11.64
CA CYS A 117 3.01 -5.99 -12.49
C CYS A 117 1.90 -5.64 -13.47
N ASN A 118 1.17 -6.63 -13.94
CA ASN A 118 0.06 -6.46 -14.87
C ASN A 118 -1.15 -7.26 -14.40
N LEU A 119 -2.18 -6.55 -13.98
CA LEU A 119 -3.45 -7.08 -13.52
C LEU A 119 -4.54 -6.28 -14.26
N PRO A 120 -4.86 -6.63 -15.51
CA PRO A 120 -5.74 -5.82 -16.38
C PRO A 120 -7.22 -5.92 -16.03
N ALA A 121 -7.64 -6.95 -15.30
CA ALA A 121 -9.02 -7.06 -14.86
C ALA A 121 -9.30 -6.11 -13.69
N GLU A 122 -10.35 -5.32 -13.83
CA GLU A 122 -10.72 -4.33 -12.81
C GLU A 122 -11.36 -4.97 -11.58
N ILE A 123 -11.02 -4.44 -10.41
CA ILE A 123 -11.75 -4.64 -9.16
C ILE A 123 -12.36 -3.33 -8.71
N THR A 124 -13.39 -3.39 -7.87
CA THR A 124 -13.93 -2.22 -7.17
C THR A 124 -13.51 -2.27 -5.71
N ILE A 125 -12.96 -1.16 -5.21
CA ILE A 125 -12.53 -1.08 -3.82
C ILE A 125 -13.76 -1.01 -2.91
N PRO A 126 -13.89 -1.92 -1.92
CA PRO A 126 -15.03 -1.94 -1.02
C PRO A 126 -15.19 -0.64 -0.22
N PRO A 127 -16.39 -0.34 0.30
CA PRO A 127 -16.59 0.76 1.24
C PRO A 127 -15.63 0.66 2.43
N ASP A 128 -15.13 1.82 2.88
CA ASP A 128 -14.19 1.94 4.01
C ASP A 128 -12.88 1.15 3.86
N HIS A 129 -12.50 0.79 2.65
CA HIS A 129 -11.24 0.12 2.34
C HIS A 129 -10.35 0.95 1.44
N TYR A 130 -9.05 0.77 1.59
CA TYR A 130 -8.01 1.48 0.84
C TYR A 130 -7.03 0.50 0.23
N PHE A 131 -6.72 0.68 -1.04
CA PHE A 131 -5.77 -0.18 -1.74
C PHE A 131 -4.35 0.36 -1.57
N MET A 132 -3.47 -0.48 -1.04
CA MET A 132 -2.10 -0.15 -0.68
C MET A 132 -1.11 -0.76 -1.66
N MET A 133 -0.14 0.03 -2.12
CA MET A 133 1.00 -0.48 -2.89
C MET A 133 2.31 0.05 -2.35
N GLY A 134 3.36 -0.78 -2.39
CA GLY A 134 4.71 -0.31 -2.16
C GLY A 134 5.24 0.45 -3.37
N ASP A 135 6.10 1.44 -3.16
CA ASP A 135 6.71 2.21 -4.26
C ASP A 135 7.74 1.38 -5.04
N ASN A 136 8.30 0.34 -4.43
CA ASN A 136 9.12 -0.67 -5.10
C ASN A 136 8.24 -1.76 -5.72
N ARG A 137 7.59 -1.45 -6.82
CA ARG A 137 6.48 -2.21 -7.41
C ARG A 137 6.80 -3.67 -7.72
N GLY A 138 8.01 -3.98 -8.10
CA GLY A 138 8.45 -5.35 -8.37
C GLY A 138 8.89 -6.13 -7.12
N ARG A 139 9.01 -5.48 -5.96
CA ARG A 139 9.52 -6.06 -4.71
C ARG A 139 8.69 -5.66 -3.50
N SER A 140 7.39 -5.61 -3.65
CA SER A 140 6.45 -5.29 -2.58
C SER A 140 5.34 -6.31 -2.53
N ASP A 141 5.15 -6.92 -1.36
CA ASP A 141 3.92 -7.63 -1.03
C ASP A 141 2.93 -6.60 -0.48
N ASP A 142 1.80 -6.44 -1.18
CA ASP A 142 0.84 -5.40 -0.90
C ASP A 142 -0.60 -5.82 -1.30
N SER A 143 -1.52 -4.87 -1.35
CA SER A 143 -2.93 -5.14 -1.63
C SER A 143 -3.20 -5.90 -2.94
N ARG A 144 -2.26 -5.89 -3.88
CA ARG A 144 -2.38 -6.71 -5.11
C ARG A 144 -2.53 -8.20 -4.79
N PHE A 145 -1.97 -8.64 -3.68
CA PHE A 145 -1.93 -10.05 -3.26
C PHE A 145 -2.89 -10.37 -2.11
N TRP A 146 -3.04 -9.47 -1.13
CA TRP A 146 -3.83 -9.72 0.08
C TRP A 146 -5.04 -8.79 0.27
N GLY A 147 -5.33 -7.93 -0.72
CA GLY A 147 -6.55 -7.12 -0.78
C GLY A 147 -6.45 -5.73 -0.14
N PRO A 148 -7.47 -4.90 -0.35
CA PRO A 148 -7.55 -3.58 0.24
C PRO A 148 -7.67 -3.65 1.77
N VAL A 149 -7.19 -2.61 2.46
CA VAL A 149 -7.12 -2.55 3.92
C VAL A 149 -8.30 -1.75 4.48
N PRO A 150 -9.03 -2.27 5.47
CA PRO A 150 -10.04 -1.50 6.19
C PRO A 150 -9.45 -0.25 6.85
N LYS A 151 -10.18 0.87 6.79
CA LYS A 151 -9.77 2.14 7.42
C LYS A 151 -9.35 1.98 8.89
N GLU A 152 -10.08 1.17 9.64
CA GLU A 152 -9.83 0.91 11.07
C GLU A 152 -8.49 0.22 11.36
N TRP A 153 -7.84 -0.39 10.36
CA TRP A 153 -6.51 -0.99 10.49
C TRP A 153 -5.38 0.00 10.23
N ILE A 154 -5.70 1.21 9.75
CA ILE A 154 -4.72 2.27 9.49
C ILE A 154 -4.36 2.94 10.82
N ILE A 155 -3.07 2.91 11.16
CA ILE A 155 -2.54 3.50 12.40
C ILE A 155 -2.34 5.01 12.24
N GLY A 156 -1.89 5.45 11.07
CA GLY A 156 -1.70 6.87 10.80
C GLY A 156 -0.90 7.17 9.54
N LYS A 157 -0.83 8.45 9.20
CA LYS A 157 -0.10 8.99 8.05
C LYS A 157 1.36 9.25 8.42
N ALA A 158 2.28 8.69 7.64
CA ALA A 158 3.68 9.10 7.67
C ALA A 158 3.81 10.45 6.97
N PHE A 159 4.46 11.42 7.60
CA PHE A 159 4.55 12.77 7.05
C PHE A 159 5.98 13.29 6.94
N ALA A 160 6.94 12.67 7.60
CA ALA A 160 8.36 13.05 7.51
C ALA A 160 9.29 11.89 7.83
N THR A 161 10.44 11.87 7.18
CA THR A 161 11.61 11.13 7.66
C THR A 161 12.47 12.06 8.50
N TYR A 162 13.06 11.54 9.58
CA TYR A 162 13.92 12.31 10.45
C TYR A 162 15.31 11.68 10.70
N TRP A 163 15.51 10.48 10.19
CA TRP A 163 16.77 9.75 10.29
C TRP A 163 16.99 8.88 9.05
N PRO A 164 18.20 8.78 8.51
CA PRO A 164 19.42 9.52 8.92
C PRO A 164 19.34 11.01 8.56
N PRO A 165 20.21 11.89 9.13
CA PRO A 165 20.09 13.34 8.95
C PRO A 165 20.21 13.84 7.50
N ASP A 166 20.93 13.12 6.64
CA ASP A 166 21.09 13.41 5.22
C ASP A 166 19.86 13.02 4.36
N ARG A 167 18.86 12.40 4.98
CA ARG A 167 17.62 11.95 4.33
C ARG A 167 16.35 12.46 5.02
N VAL A 168 16.46 13.59 5.70
CA VAL A 168 15.30 14.28 6.26
C VAL A 168 14.44 14.82 5.12
N ASN A 169 13.18 14.42 5.08
CA ASN A 169 12.21 14.84 4.07
C ASN A 169 10.80 14.91 4.66
N ILE A 170 9.95 15.75 4.07
CA ILE A 170 8.52 15.87 4.39
C ILE A 170 7.74 15.41 3.16
N PHE A 171 6.73 14.56 3.35
CA PHE A 171 5.89 14.00 2.29
C PHE A 171 4.62 14.80 2.08
#